data_f230b53fec4010e01e9b8e6975872ffe
#
_entry.id   f230b53fec4010e01e9b8e6975872ffe
#
_cell.length_a   1.000
_cell.length_b   1.000
_cell.length_c   1.000
_cell.angle_alpha   90.00
_cell.angle_beta   90.00
_cell.angle_gamma   90.00
#
_symmetry.space_group_name_H-M   'P 1'
#
loop_
_entity.id
_entity.type
_entity.pdbx_description
1 polymer ?
#
loop_
_entity_poly.entity_id
_entity_poly.type
_entity_poly.pdbx_seq_one_letter_code
_entity_poly.pdbx_strand_id
1 'polypeptide(L)'
;RAGLAPYTYFADAGAKMYSAQDSWLTALPGAQRTAAAFELMYRLGKEYEKPEFGIHGVEIDGVECPVVERVDMSKPFCRLLRFKRYSDNEDRLRDLKDDPTVLVVAPLSGHHATLLRDTVRTLLIDHKVYITDWTDARMVPAEQGPFRLDDYVAYVQDFIRHIGCDNLHVVSVCQPTVPVLAAVSLMAARGE
;
A
#
# COMPACT_ATOMS: atom_id res chain seq x y z
N ARG A 1 2.75 2.35 23.05
CA ARG A 1 1.89 3.35 22.39
C ARG A 1 0.64 3.74 23.19
N ALA A 2 0.09 2.88 24.01
CA ALA A 2 -1.01 3.25 24.92
C ALA A 2 -0.73 4.50 25.78
N GLY A 3 0.53 4.83 26.02
CA GLY A 3 0.94 6.04 26.75
C GLY A 3 0.81 7.38 26.01
N LEU A 4 0.62 7.37 24.69
CA LEU A 4 0.47 8.61 23.89
C LEU A 4 -1.00 9.01 23.66
N ALA A 5 -1.94 8.10 23.87
CA ALA A 5 -3.36 8.38 23.66
C ALA A 5 -3.89 9.60 24.47
N PRO A 6 -3.50 9.82 25.73
CA PRO A 6 -3.90 11.02 26.47
C PRO A 6 -3.38 12.31 25.83
N TYR A 7 -2.14 12.27 25.27
CA TYR A 7 -1.52 13.45 24.66
C TYR A 7 -2.18 13.80 23.32
N THR A 8 -2.59 12.81 22.52
CA THR A 8 -3.32 13.05 21.27
C THR A 8 -4.70 13.63 21.53
N TYR A 9 -5.40 13.14 22.56
CA TYR A 9 -6.69 13.70 22.97
C TYR A 9 -6.57 15.16 23.44
N PHE A 10 -5.56 15.44 24.27
CA PHE A 10 -5.28 16.80 24.72
C PHE A 10 -4.91 17.74 23.58
N ALA A 11 -4.11 17.25 22.62
CA ALA A 11 -3.72 18.01 21.46
C ALA A 11 -4.92 18.31 20.53
N ASP A 12 -5.81 17.35 20.30
CA ASP A 12 -7.05 17.54 19.53
C ASP A 12 -7.96 18.58 20.19
N ALA A 13 -8.17 18.46 21.50
CA ALA A 13 -8.96 19.42 22.25
C ALA A 13 -8.37 20.83 22.20
N GLY A 14 -7.04 20.96 22.36
CA GLY A 14 -6.33 22.22 22.25
C GLY A 14 -6.46 22.84 20.85
N ALA A 15 -6.25 22.06 19.80
CA ALA A 15 -6.43 22.54 18.43
C ALA A 15 -7.83 23.09 18.19
N LYS A 16 -8.87 22.35 18.62
CA LYS A 16 -10.28 22.78 18.49
C LYS A 16 -10.58 24.05 19.26
N MET A 17 -10.08 24.19 20.49
CA MET A 17 -10.29 25.38 21.32
C MET A 17 -9.71 26.65 20.69
N TYR A 18 -8.53 26.57 20.06
CA TYR A 18 -7.87 27.73 19.43
C TYR A 18 -8.30 27.97 17.97
N SER A 19 -9.09 27.06 17.36
CA SER A 19 -9.59 27.21 15.99
C SER A 19 -11.11 27.37 15.90
N ALA A 20 -11.88 27.11 16.97
CA ALA A 20 -13.34 27.24 16.95
C ALA A 20 -13.78 28.69 16.79
N GLN A 21 -14.71 28.97 15.86
CA GLN A 21 -15.20 30.32 15.56
C GLN A 21 -15.84 31.02 16.78
N ASP A 22 -16.43 30.25 17.69
CA ASP A 22 -17.10 30.74 18.89
C ASP A 22 -16.17 30.84 20.12
N SER A 23 -14.88 30.57 19.95
CA SER A 23 -13.92 30.58 21.05
C SER A 23 -13.26 31.96 21.18
N TRP A 24 -13.33 32.56 22.37
CA TRP A 24 -12.62 33.81 22.67
C TRP A 24 -11.09 33.67 22.52
N LEU A 25 -10.56 32.46 22.59
CA LEU A 25 -9.14 32.15 22.42
C LEU A 25 -8.63 32.47 21.00
N THR A 26 -9.51 32.44 20.00
CA THR A 26 -9.15 32.77 18.61
C THR A 26 -8.80 34.25 18.41
N ALA A 27 -9.27 35.09 19.30
CA ALA A 27 -8.97 36.54 19.29
C ALA A 27 -7.59 36.88 19.88
N LEU A 28 -6.93 35.92 20.55
CA LEU A 28 -5.64 36.14 21.18
C LEU A 28 -4.51 36.25 20.14
N PRO A 29 -3.52 37.14 20.35
CA PRO A 29 -2.32 37.18 19.51
C PRO A 29 -1.63 35.81 19.49
N GLY A 30 -1.42 35.26 18.30
CA GLY A 30 -0.75 33.96 18.15
C GLY A 30 -1.69 32.73 18.25
N ALA A 31 -2.99 32.89 18.43
CA ALA A 31 -3.96 31.80 18.51
C ALA A 31 -3.82 30.79 17.36
N GLN A 32 -3.67 31.26 16.12
CA GLN A 32 -3.49 30.39 14.95
C GLN A 32 -2.21 29.55 15.01
N ARG A 33 -1.11 30.11 15.52
CA ARG A 33 0.16 29.35 15.71
C ARG A 33 0.02 28.30 16.79
N THR A 34 -0.70 28.64 17.87
CA THR A 34 -0.98 27.71 18.95
C THR A 34 -1.89 26.58 18.49
N ALA A 35 -2.94 26.87 17.72
CA ALA A 35 -3.79 25.88 17.08
C ALA A 35 -2.99 24.93 16.17
N ALA A 36 -2.12 25.49 15.33
CA ALA A 36 -1.27 24.72 14.41
C ALA A 36 -0.28 23.83 15.17
N ALA A 37 0.26 24.29 16.31
CA ALA A 37 1.15 23.48 17.14
C ALA A 37 0.40 22.30 17.76
N PHE A 38 -0.79 22.49 18.30
CA PHE A 38 -1.65 21.42 18.79
C PHE A 38 -2.07 20.43 17.70
N GLU A 39 -2.43 20.94 16.51
CA GLU A 39 -2.76 20.12 15.36
C GLU A 39 -1.57 19.25 14.93
N LEU A 40 -0.36 19.81 14.92
CA LEU A 40 0.86 19.07 14.62
C LEU A 40 1.09 17.96 15.66
N MET A 41 0.96 18.26 16.96
CA MET A 41 1.09 17.27 18.03
C MET A 41 0.05 16.16 17.90
N TYR A 42 -1.19 16.51 17.57
CA TYR A 42 -2.26 15.56 17.30
C TYR A 42 -1.89 14.61 16.15
N ARG A 43 -1.45 15.17 15.00
CA ARG A 43 -1.08 14.39 13.81
C ARG A 43 0.12 13.47 14.06
N LEU A 44 1.11 13.93 14.82
CA LEU A 44 2.28 13.12 15.18
C LEU A 44 1.92 11.94 16.09
N GLY A 45 0.92 12.09 16.92
CA GLY A 45 0.46 11.03 17.84
C GLY A 45 -0.67 10.17 17.31
N LYS A 46 -1.36 10.59 16.24
CA LYS A 46 -2.50 9.86 15.66
C LYS A 46 -2.03 8.61 14.94
N GLU A 47 -2.71 7.52 15.18
CA GLU A 47 -2.59 6.32 14.35
C GLU A 47 -3.54 6.44 13.16
N TYR A 48 -2.98 6.27 11.97
CA TYR A 48 -3.76 6.22 10.73
C TYR A 48 -3.98 4.76 10.39
N GLU A 49 -5.25 4.34 10.42
CA GLU A 49 -5.62 3.01 9.95
C GLU A 49 -5.33 2.89 8.44
N LYS A 50 -4.86 1.71 8.06
CA LYS A 50 -4.66 1.40 6.65
C LYS A 50 -6.02 1.24 5.97
N PRO A 51 -6.33 2.01 4.91
CA PRO A 51 -7.55 1.80 4.14
C PRO A 51 -7.55 0.43 3.48
N GLU A 52 -8.72 -0.17 3.32
CA GLU A 52 -8.89 -1.36 2.48
C GLU A 52 -8.81 -1.00 0.99
N PHE A 53 -8.40 -1.94 0.14
CA PHE A 53 -8.50 -1.74 -1.31
C PHE A 53 -9.96 -1.62 -1.76
N GLY A 54 -10.87 -2.41 -1.19
CA GLY A 54 -12.30 -2.32 -1.46
C GLY A 54 -12.65 -2.53 -2.94
N ILE A 55 -11.89 -3.37 -3.64
CA ILE A 55 -12.15 -3.75 -5.03
C ILE A 55 -12.89 -5.07 -5.01
N HIS A 56 -14.21 -5.02 -5.15
CA HIS A 56 -15.07 -6.21 -5.10
C HIS A 56 -15.49 -6.69 -6.49
N GLY A 57 -15.37 -5.84 -7.51
CA GLY A 57 -15.67 -6.15 -8.89
C GLY A 57 -14.95 -5.25 -9.86
N VAL A 58 -14.87 -5.67 -11.11
CA VAL A 58 -14.38 -4.92 -12.26
C VAL A 58 -15.26 -5.23 -13.46
N GLU A 59 -15.59 -4.19 -14.22
CA GLU A 59 -16.35 -4.35 -15.48
C GLU A 59 -15.38 -4.67 -16.62
N ILE A 60 -15.64 -5.79 -17.32
CA ILE A 60 -14.87 -6.25 -18.46
C ILE A 60 -15.85 -6.51 -19.59
N ASP A 61 -15.74 -5.78 -20.71
CA ASP A 61 -16.64 -5.85 -21.87
C ASP A 61 -18.12 -5.75 -21.49
N GLY A 62 -18.47 -4.83 -20.58
CA GLY A 62 -19.84 -4.60 -20.13
C GLY A 62 -20.39 -5.66 -19.17
N VAL A 63 -19.55 -6.56 -18.65
CA VAL A 63 -19.93 -7.57 -17.68
C VAL A 63 -19.13 -7.39 -16.39
N GLU A 64 -19.83 -7.31 -15.26
CA GLU A 64 -19.19 -7.24 -13.96
C GLU A 64 -18.58 -8.59 -13.58
N CYS A 65 -17.26 -8.59 -13.30
CA CYS A 65 -16.51 -9.74 -12.84
C CYS A 65 -16.18 -9.54 -11.35
N PRO A 66 -16.63 -10.41 -10.46
CA PRO A 66 -16.25 -10.37 -9.05
C PRO A 66 -14.74 -10.45 -8.86
N VAL A 67 -14.21 -9.67 -7.91
CA VAL A 67 -12.79 -9.65 -7.54
C VAL A 67 -12.62 -10.04 -6.09
N VAL A 68 -11.68 -10.93 -5.83
CA VAL A 68 -11.31 -11.33 -4.46
C VAL A 68 -9.84 -11.01 -4.21
N GLU A 69 -9.61 -10.18 -3.20
CA GLU A 69 -8.26 -9.92 -2.67
C GLU A 69 -7.78 -11.12 -1.83
N ARG A 70 -6.55 -11.55 -2.05
CA ARG A 70 -5.90 -12.65 -1.31
C ARG A 70 -4.47 -12.29 -0.99
N VAL A 71 -4.01 -12.71 0.19
CA VAL A 71 -2.58 -12.73 0.50
C VAL A 71 -1.99 -13.98 -0.15
N ASP A 72 -1.12 -13.79 -1.14
CA ASP A 72 -0.52 -14.88 -1.91
C ASP A 72 0.83 -15.30 -1.31
N MET A 73 1.59 -14.34 -0.77
CA MET A 73 2.82 -14.57 -0.01
C MET A 73 2.93 -13.57 1.14
N SER A 74 3.50 -14.00 2.26
CA SER A 74 3.72 -13.15 3.42
C SER A 74 5.17 -13.19 3.86
N LYS A 75 5.76 -12.01 4.06
CA LYS A 75 7.08 -11.79 4.62
C LYS A 75 6.98 -10.79 5.78
N PRO A 76 7.95 -10.71 6.69
CA PRO A 76 7.89 -9.82 7.86
C PRO A 76 7.54 -8.37 7.53
N PHE A 77 8.14 -7.81 6.48
CA PHE A 77 7.99 -6.41 6.11
C PHE A 77 7.02 -6.16 4.96
N CYS A 78 6.55 -7.21 4.26
CA CYS A 78 5.69 -7.05 3.09
C CYS A 78 4.83 -8.27 2.84
N ARG A 79 3.59 -8.07 2.43
CA ARG A 79 2.73 -9.10 1.87
C ARG A 79 2.64 -8.91 0.36
N LEU A 80 2.57 -10.01 -0.38
CA LEU A 80 2.18 -10.00 -1.77
C LEU A 80 0.68 -10.26 -1.84
N LEU A 81 -0.07 -9.27 -2.28
CA LEU A 81 -1.50 -9.41 -2.50
C LEU A 81 -1.77 -9.76 -3.96
N ARG A 82 -2.77 -10.61 -4.16
CA ARG A 82 -3.30 -10.98 -5.47
C ARG A 82 -4.77 -10.63 -5.55
N PHE A 83 -5.18 -9.98 -6.64
CA PHE A 83 -6.57 -9.73 -6.97
C PHE A 83 -7.02 -10.75 -8.01
N LYS A 84 -7.87 -11.69 -7.60
CA LYS A 84 -8.35 -12.74 -8.48
C LYS A 84 -9.76 -12.41 -8.97
N ARG A 85 -9.91 -12.35 -10.29
CA ARG A 85 -11.20 -12.18 -10.97
C ARG A 85 -11.87 -13.54 -11.12
N TYR A 86 -13.19 -13.53 -11.10
CA TYR A 86 -14.03 -14.71 -11.28
C TYR A 86 -15.10 -14.44 -12.35
N SER A 87 -15.54 -15.51 -13.01
CA SER A 87 -16.68 -15.48 -13.93
C SER A 87 -17.37 -16.82 -13.88
N ASP A 88 -18.70 -16.82 -14.01
CA ASP A 88 -19.52 -18.02 -14.15
C ASP A 88 -19.51 -18.52 -15.61
N ASN A 89 -19.08 -17.71 -16.56
CA ASN A 89 -18.91 -18.07 -17.96
C ASN A 89 -17.54 -18.73 -18.17
N GLU A 90 -17.53 -19.99 -18.65
CA GLU A 90 -16.30 -20.78 -18.83
C GLU A 90 -15.34 -20.18 -19.88
N ASP A 91 -15.85 -19.62 -20.98
CA ASP A 91 -15.02 -19.01 -22.01
C ASP A 91 -14.32 -17.77 -21.45
N ARG A 92 -15.07 -16.89 -20.79
CA ARG A 92 -14.49 -15.73 -20.11
C ARG A 92 -13.50 -16.13 -19.03
N LEU A 93 -13.79 -17.18 -18.25
CA LEU A 93 -12.84 -17.67 -17.24
C LEU A 93 -11.52 -18.15 -17.88
N ARG A 94 -11.58 -18.65 -19.11
CA ARG A 94 -10.41 -19.06 -19.89
C ARG A 94 -9.60 -17.83 -20.32
N ASP A 95 -10.25 -16.81 -20.88
CA ASP A 95 -9.61 -15.55 -21.25
C ASP A 95 -8.93 -14.88 -20.05
N LEU A 96 -9.62 -14.79 -18.90
CA LEU A 96 -9.04 -14.27 -17.65
C LEU A 96 -7.80 -15.05 -17.16
N LYS A 97 -7.69 -16.35 -17.50
CA LYS A 97 -6.50 -17.16 -17.16
C LYS A 97 -5.34 -16.90 -18.12
N ASP A 98 -5.61 -16.49 -19.35
CA ASP A 98 -4.59 -16.25 -20.37
C ASP A 98 -4.05 -14.82 -20.33
N ASP A 99 -4.74 -13.91 -19.64
CA ASP A 99 -4.28 -12.53 -19.44
C ASP A 99 -2.85 -12.46 -18.89
N PRO A 100 -2.06 -11.47 -19.34
CA PRO A 100 -0.72 -11.22 -18.81
C PRO A 100 -0.76 -10.92 -17.32
N THR A 101 0.35 -11.18 -16.66
CA THR A 101 0.49 -10.96 -15.21
C THR A 101 1.27 -9.68 -14.93
N VAL A 102 0.79 -8.85 -14.01
CA VAL A 102 1.47 -7.63 -13.57
C VAL A 102 1.74 -7.70 -12.07
N LEU A 103 2.99 -7.47 -11.71
CA LEU A 103 3.40 -7.16 -10.34
C LEU A 103 3.56 -5.65 -10.18
N VAL A 104 2.71 -5.04 -9.39
CA VAL A 104 2.82 -3.63 -9.00
C VAL A 104 3.65 -3.55 -7.72
N VAL A 105 4.79 -2.88 -7.78
CA VAL A 105 5.62 -2.63 -6.61
C VAL A 105 5.29 -1.24 -6.07
N ALA A 106 4.55 -1.21 -4.96
CA ALA A 106 4.10 0.02 -4.33
C ALA A 106 5.22 0.72 -3.55
N PRO A 107 5.18 2.05 -3.37
CA PRO A 107 6.13 2.78 -2.55
C PRO A 107 6.16 2.26 -1.11
N LEU A 108 7.36 2.16 -0.55
CA LEU A 108 7.57 1.75 0.85
C LEU A 108 7.27 2.91 1.82
N SER A 109 7.57 4.14 1.43
CA SER A 109 7.57 5.29 2.32
C SER A 109 6.34 6.17 2.18
N GLY A 110 5.76 6.53 3.33
CA GLY A 110 4.78 7.60 3.47
C GLY A 110 3.35 7.27 3.08
N HIS A 111 3.09 6.13 2.44
CA HIS A 111 1.76 5.76 1.96
C HIS A 111 1.50 4.26 2.08
N HIS A 112 0.24 3.89 2.19
CA HIS A 112 -0.18 2.50 2.03
C HIS A 112 -0.30 2.13 0.54
N ALA A 113 -0.16 0.86 0.21
CA ALA A 113 -0.32 0.34 -1.16
C ALA A 113 -1.69 0.71 -1.76
N THR A 114 -2.70 0.94 -0.93
CA THR A 114 -4.04 1.38 -1.33
C THR A 114 -4.08 2.75 -2.03
N LEU A 115 -2.99 3.53 -1.99
CA LEU A 115 -2.82 4.71 -2.85
C LEU A 115 -2.94 4.35 -4.34
N LEU A 116 -2.55 3.11 -4.71
CA LEU A 116 -2.58 2.60 -6.07
C LEU A 116 -3.87 1.83 -6.39
N ARG A 117 -4.95 2.02 -5.61
CA ARG A 117 -6.25 1.34 -5.80
C ARG A 117 -6.76 1.48 -7.23
N ASP A 118 -6.77 2.69 -7.76
CA ASP A 118 -7.30 2.93 -9.11
C ASP A 118 -6.39 2.36 -10.19
N THR A 119 -5.07 2.36 -9.98
CA THR A 119 -4.12 1.67 -10.85
C THR A 119 -4.39 0.16 -10.88
N VAL A 120 -4.58 -0.46 -9.71
CA VAL A 120 -4.94 -1.88 -9.62
C VAL A 120 -6.27 -2.15 -10.31
N ARG A 121 -7.30 -1.31 -10.08
CA ARG A 121 -8.61 -1.47 -10.71
C ARG A 121 -8.53 -1.38 -12.24
N THR A 122 -7.76 -0.43 -12.77
CA THR A 122 -7.55 -0.27 -14.22
C THR A 122 -6.83 -1.47 -14.81
N LEU A 123 -5.77 -1.96 -14.17
CA LEU A 123 -5.03 -3.13 -14.64
C LEU A 123 -5.86 -4.42 -14.59
N LEU A 124 -6.82 -4.51 -13.67
CA LEU A 124 -7.68 -5.69 -13.55
C LEU A 124 -8.64 -5.89 -14.74
N ILE A 125 -8.77 -4.93 -15.64
CA ILE A 125 -9.60 -5.07 -16.84
C ILE A 125 -9.02 -6.16 -17.75
N ASP A 126 -7.69 -6.19 -17.91
CA ASP A 126 -6.99 -7.02 -18.90
C ASP A 126 -5.71 -7.71 -18.37
N HIS A 127 -5.47 -7.67 -17.04
CA HIS A 127 -4.30 -8.30 -16.43
C HIS A 127 -4.65 -9.09 -15.15
N LYS A 128 -3.85 -10.08 -14.84
CA LYS A 128 -3.75 -10.67 -13.50
C LYS A 128 -2.86 -9.76 -12.64
N VAL A 129 -3.38 -9.24 -11.54
CA VAL A 129 -2.69 -8.21 -10.77
C VAL A 129 -2.23 -8.71 -9.41
N TYR A 130 -0.94 -8.50 -9.16
CA TYR A 130 -0.31 -8.62 -7.86
C TYR A 130 0.19 -7.25 -7.41
N ILE A 131 0.21 -7.00 -6.11
CA ILE A 131 0.78 -5.77 -5.53
C ILE A 131 1.52 -6.06 -4.23
N THR A 132 2.65 -5.37 -4.04
CA THR A 132 3.35 -5.37 -2.75
C THR A 132 2.60 -4.50 -1.74
N ASP A 133 2.36 -5.07 -0.57
CA ASP A 133 1.67 -4.41 0.54
C ASP A 133 2.61 -4.34 1.75
N TRP A 134 3.30 -3.21 1.88
CA TRP A 134 4.30 -3.00 2.91
C TRP A 134 3.68 -2.87 4.29
N THR A 135 4.25 -3.61 5.23
CA THR A 135 3.91 -3.50 6.65
C THR A 135 4.56 -2.25 7.24
N ASP A 136 3.84 -1.52 8.10
CA ASP A 136 4.45 -0.46 8.88
C ASP A 136 5.61 -1.04 9.70
N ALA A 137 6.84 -0.58 9.44
CA ALA A 137 8.05 -1.10 10.08
C ALA A 137 7.99 -1.01 11.62
N ARG A 138 7.19 -0.08 12.17
CA ARG A 138 6.93 0.03 13.61
C ARG A 138 6.17 -1.17 14.18
N MET A 139 5.45 -1.91 13.35
CA MET A 139 4.67 -3.09 13.72
C MET A 139 5.46 -4.39 13.52
N VAL A 140 6.62 -4.34 12.87
CA VAL A 140 7.48 -5.51 12.68
C VAL A 140 8.30 -5.73 13.95
N PRO A 141 8.29 -6.95 14.52
CA PRO A 141 9.10 -7.28 15.68
C PRO A 141 10.59 -7.04 15.45
N ALA A 142 11.30 -6.51 16.46
CA ALA A 142 12.72 -6.20 16.34
C ALA A 142 13.62 -7.44 16.06
N GLU A 143 13.12 -8.62 16.43
CA GLU A 143 13.79 -9.91 16.17
C GLU A 143 13.91 -10.24 14.67
N GLN A 144 13.09 -9.61 13.84
CA GLN A 144 13.17 -9.75 12.37
C GLN A 144 14.39 -9.02 11.78
N GLY A 145 15.09 -8.24 12.60
CA GLY A 145 16.27 -7.48 12.19
C GLY A 145 15.95 -6.24 11.35
N PRO A 146 17.00 -5.56 10.85
CA PRO A 146 16.85 -4.38 10.01
C PRO A 146 16.37 -4.75 8.61
N PHE A 147 15.62 -3.85 7.98
CA PHE A 147 15.25 -3.93 6.56
C PHE A 147 16.06 -2.91 5.76
N ARG A 148 16.91 -3.39 4.86
CA ARG A 148 17.85 -2.61 4.06
C ARG A 148 17.51 -2.67 2.58
N LEU A 149 18.23 -1.95 1.75
CA LEU A 149 18.06 -1.98 0.30
C LEU A 149 18.24 -3.39 -0.28
N ASP A 150 19.23 -4.13 0.20
CA ASP A 150 19.48 -5.50 -0.25
C ASP A 150 18.32 -6.44 0.09
N ASP A 151 17.68 -6.25 1.26
CA ASP A 151 16.50 -6.99 1.66
C ASP A 151 15.31 -6.66 0.75
N TYR A 152 15.16 -5.38 0.38
CA TYR A 152 14.14 -4.96 -0.57
C TYR A 152 14.34 -5.63 -1.93
N VAL A 153 15.55 -5.59 -2.46
CA VAL A 153 15.92 -6.25 -3.72
C VAL A 153 15.59 -7.75 -3.65
N ALA A 154 16.00 -8.42 -2.56
CA ALA A 154 15.71 -9.83 -2.34
C ALA A 154 14.19 -10.12 -2.28
N TYR A 155 13.39 -9.25 -1.62
CA TYR A 155 11.94 -9.40 -1.56
C TYR A 155 11.31 -9.32 -2.95
N VAL A 156 11.74 -8.37 -3.79
CA VAL A 156 11.24 -8.25 -5.16
C VAL A 156 11.58 -9.50 -5.98
N GLN A 157 12.82 -10.00 -5.89
CA GLN A 157 13.24 -11.22 -6.57
C GLN A 157 12.40 -12.43 -6.12
N ASP A 158 12.15 -12.55 -4.82
CA ASP A 158 11.35 -13.65 -4.28
C ASP A 158 9.89 -13.58 -4.75
N PHE A 159 9.31 -12.39 -4.84
CA PHE A 159 7.96 -12.21 -5.39
C PHE A 159 7.89 -12.56 -6.88
N ILE A 160 8.88 -12.14 -7.67
CA ILE A 160 8.97 -12.49 -9.10
C ILE A 160 9.05 -14.02 -9.26
N ARG A 161 9.94 -14.68 -8.52
CA ARG A 161 10.08 -16.16 -8.55
C ARG A 161 8.82 -16.86 -8.07
N HIS A 162 8.16 -16.35 -7.04
CA HIS A 162 6.93 -16.92 -6.51
C HIS A 162 5.78 -16.86 -7.52
N ILE A 163 5.63 -15.73 -8.24
CA ILE A 163 4.64 -15.59 -9.31
C ILE A 163 4.94 -16.55 -10.47
N GLY A 164 6.21 -16.69 -10.85
CA GLY A 164 6.75 -17.77 -11.68
C GLY A 164 6.08 -17.94 -13.04
N CYS A 165 5.74 -16.86 -13.75
CA CYS A 165 5.15 -16.93 -15.08
C CYS A 165 6.02 -16.21 -16.13
N ASP A 166 6.04 -16.75 -17.35
CA ASP A 166 6.90 -16.27 -18.44
C ASP A 166 6.52 -14.87 -18.96
N ASN A 167 5.25 -14.46 -18.79
CA ASN A 167 4.73 -13.16 -19.22
C ASN A 167 4.47 -12.22 -18.04
N LEU A 168 5.38 -12.17 -17.07
CA LEU A 168 5.30 -11.25 -15.93
C LEU A 168 5.83 -9.87 -16.32
N HIS A 169 4.99 -8.86 -16.13
CA HIS A 169 5.36 -7.46 -16.22
C HIS A 169 5.52 -6.88 -14.81
N VAL A 170 6.54 -6.06 -14.58
CA VAL A 170 6.76 -5.39 -13.29
C VAL A 170 6.60 -3.89 -13.46
N VAL A 171 5.67 -3.32 -12.71
CA VAL A 171 5.42 -1.88 -12.65
C VAL A 171 5.86 -1.37 -11.29
N SER A 172 6.82 -0.48 -11.26
CA SER A 172 7.29 0.19 -10.05
C SER A 172 6.89 1.65 -10.02
N VAL A 173 6.33 2.11 -8.90
CA VAL A 173 5.79 3.46 -8.79
C VAL A 173 6.65 4.29 -7.83
N CYS A 174 7.36 5.31 -8.37
CA CYS A 174 8.20 6.24 -7.61
C CYS A 174 9.45 5.56 -7.00
N GLN A 175 9.59 5.55 -5.68
CA GLN A 175 10.75 5.05 -4.92
C GLN A 175 11.15 3.59 -5.26
N PRO A 176 10.26 2.62 -5.44
CA PRO A 176 10.61 1.24 -5.77
C PRO A 176 11.36 1.05 -7.09
N THR A 177 11.42 2.04 -7.96
CA THR A 177 12.10 1.94 -9.25
C THR A 177 13.57 1.50 -9.09
N VAL A 178 14.25 1.99 -8.07
CA VAL A 178 15.66 1.64 -7.81
C VAL A 178 15.82 0.17 -7.39
N PRO A 179 15.16 -0.34 -6.33
CA PRO A 179 15.30 -1.75 -5.95
C PRO A 179 14.72 -2.71 -6.99
N VAL A 180 13.68 -2.34 -7.74
CA VAL A 180 13.15 -3.17 -8.82
C VAL A 180 14.16 -3.29 -9.97
N LEU A 181 14.76 -2.18 -10.41
CA LEU A 181 15.79 -2.20 -11.45
C LEU A 181 16.99 -3.06 -11.00
N ALA A 182 17.44 -2.92 -9.76
CA ALA A 182 18.50 -3.74 -9.20
C ALA A 182 18.12 -5.23 -9.16
N ALA A 183 16.89 -5.56 -8.72
CA ALA A 183 16.40 -6.92 -8.65
C ALA A 183 16.40 -7.59 -10.03
N VAL A 184 15.81 -6.94 -11.03
CA VAL A 184 15.72 -7.46 -12.41
C VAL A 184 17.11 -7.59 -13.04
N SER A 185 17.99 -6.59 -12.84
CA SER A 185 19.36 -6.65 -13.37
C SER A 185 20.15 -7.81 -12.78
N LEU A 186 20.02 -8.09 -11.48
CA LEU A 186 20.68 -9.21 -10.83
C LEU A 186 20.12 -10.56 -11.26
N MET A 187 18.81 -10.66 -11.50
CA MET A 187 18.18 -11.87 -12.03
C MET A 187 18.66 -12.13 -13.46
N ALA A 188 18.64 -11.11 -14.32
CA ALA A 188 19.14 -11.22 -15.70
C ALA A 188 20.63 -11.64 -15.76
N ALA A 189 21.47 -11.11 -14.86
CA ALA A 189 22.88 -11.50 -14.76
C ALA A 189 23.07 -12.99 -14.35
N ARG A 190 22.06 -13.61 -13.76
CA ARG A 190 22.05 -15.04 -13.37
C ARG A 190 21.36 -15.92 -14.41
N GLY A 191 20.79 -15.34 -15.48
CA GLY A 191 20.03 -16.07 -16.48
C GLY A 191 18.61 -16.44 -16.06
N GLU A 192 18.09 -15.70 -15.07
CA GLU A 192 16.70 -15.85 -14.57
C GLU A 192 15.74 -14.94 -15.34
#